data_20b8373bf215f88e33d705446a36017d
#
_entry.id   20b8373bf215f88e33d705446a36017d
#
_cell.length_a   1.000
_cell.length_b   1.000
_cell.length_c   1.000
_cell.angle_alpha   90.00
_cell.angle_beta   90.00
_cell.angle_gamma   90.00
#
_symmetry.space_group_name_H-M   'P 1'
#
loop_
_entity.id
_entity.type
_entity.pdbx_description
1 polymer ?
#
loop_
_entity_poly.entity_id
_entity_poly.type
_entity_poly.pdbx_seq_one_letter_code
_entity_poly.pdbx_strand_id
1 'polypeptide(L)'
;MIEQQPDNTLVFEQLWSITEELRQKIEARFELYPEPATQDVQEFSSPDGNVKGSLNTFSASEIDWLVHSWLGNPEKSNFNTMRLTTWLGSHMRVPHLAFELGTVQNIFFYMDYIPRADLLTDLESLDRYYEPLNQTFLTLQADPRLSSFTSKSLYVRQFQSPISLCYTCCATEDTLDLIRILAHEMLDRWLTWVDEAEAVPEDERAALVERDLFVRRTSAERDPGNKLAVQMLGTQLTDKLVRALWGGDRAPRTGKADRT
;
A
#
# COMPACT_ATOMS: atom_id res chain seq x y z
N MET A 1 23.87 -26.27 16.47
CA MET A 1 22.41 -26.19 16.69
C MET A 1 21.84 -25.57 15.44
N ILE A 2 21.00 -26.28 14.69
CA ILE A 2 20.25 -25.71 13.58
C ILE A 2 19.15 -24.89 14.29
N GLU A 3 19.25 -23.55 14.28
CA GLU A 3 18.14 -22.70 14.69
C GLU A 3 16.95 -23.07 13.79
N GLN A 4 15.92 -23.63 14.41
CA GLN A 4 14.63 -23.78 13.73
C GLN A 4 14.16 -22.38 13.38
N GLN A 5 14.03 -22.09 12.09
CA GLN A 5 13.37 -20.88 11.64
C GLN A 5 11.94 -20.87 12.20
N PRO A 6 11.48 -19.76 12.78
CA PRO A 6 10.15 -19.70 13.35
C PRO A 6 9.10 -19.84 12.23
N ASP A 7 8.10 -20.66 12.48
CA ASP A 7 6.91 -20.75 11.64
C ASP A 7 6.02 -19.52 11.91
N ASN A 8 5.92 -18.66 10.90
CA ASN A 8 5.12 -17.44 10.93
C ASN A 8 3.75 -17.58 10.23
N THR A 9 3.34 -18.81 9.90
CA THR A 9 2.11 -19.08 9.14
C THR A 9 0.89 -18.43 9.77
N LEU A 10 0.67 -18.60 11.07
CA LEU A 10 -0.50 -18.03 11.75
C LEU A 10 -0.49 -16.49 11.75
N VAL A 11 0.68 -15.87 11.95
CA VAL A 11 0.81 -14.42 11.92
C VAL A 11 0.57 -13.89 10.51
N PHE A 12 1.12 -14.58 9.50
CA PHE A 12 0.90 -14.25 8.10
C PHE A 12 -0.59 -14.33 7.73
N GLU A 13 -1.28 -15.41 8.09
CA GLU A 13 -2.70 -15.60 7.81
C GLU A 13 -3.56 -14.50 8.44
N GLN A 14 -3.25 -14.08 9.68
CA GLN A 14 -3.97 -12.99 10.33
C GLN A 14 -3.73 -11.63 9.67
N LEU A 15 -2.48 -11.31 9.33
CA LEU A 15 -2.17 -10.06 8.63
C LEU A 15 -2.75 -10.05 7.21
N TRP A 16 -2.71 -11.20 6.51
CA TRP A 16 -3.34 -11.33 5.19
C TRP A 16 -4.85 -11.16 5.27
N SER A 17 -5.51 -11.76 6.28
CA SER A 17 -6.95 -11.59 6.46
C SER A 17 -7.36 -10.12 6.65
N ILE A 18 -6.53 -9.31 7.31
CA ILE A 18 -6.77 -7.86 7.44
C ILE A 18 -6.81 -7.23 6.03
N THR A 19 -5.80 -7.48 5.20
CA THR A 19 -5.77 -6.88 3.85
C THR A 19 -6.91 -7.38 2.96
N GLU A 20 -7.33 -8.64 3.11
CA GLU A 20 -8.51 -9.19 2.42
C GLU A 20 -9.80 -8.50 2.85
N GLU A 21 -9.99 -8.30 4.16
CA GLU A 21 -11.16 -7.59 4.71
C GLU A 21 -11.25 -6.16 4.20
N LEU A 22 -10.09 -5.45 4.17
CA LEU A 22 -10.02 -4.10 3.62
C LEU A 22 -10.35 -4.09 2.13
N ARG A 23 -9.79 -5.04 1.35
CA ARG A 23 -10.08 -5.18 -0.08
C ARG A 23 -11.57 -5.43 -0.33
N GLN A 24 -12.20 -6.31 0.45
CA GLN A 24 -13.64 -6.57 0.36
C GLN A 24 -14.49 -5.33 0.65
N LYS A 25 -14.10 -4.49 1.62
CA LYS A 25 -14.78 -3.20 1.86
C LYS A 25 -14.63 -2.25 0.66
N ILE A 26 -13.45 -2.20 0.04
CA ILE A 26 -13.24 -1.41 -1.18
C ILE A 26 -14.11 -1.94 -2.32
N GLU A 27 -14.18 -3.25 -2.53
CA GLU A 27 -15.04 -3.88 -3.55
C GLU A 27 -16.52 -3.66 -3.30
N ALA A 28 -16.95 -3.57 -2.06
CA ALA A 28 -18.34 -3.25 -1.72
C ALA A 28 -18.73 -1.81 -2.10
N ARG A 29 -17.75 -0.88 -2.18
CA ARG A 29 -17.98 0.52 -2.55
C ARG A 29 -17.69 0.82 -4.02
N PHE A 30 -16.71 0.14 -4.63
CA PHE A 30 -16.24 0.40 -5.98
C PHE A 30 -16.37 -0.85 -6.84
N GLU A 31 -16.83 -0.68 -8.07
CA GLU A 31 -16.80 -1.76 -9.06
C GLU A 31 -15.38 -1.93 -9.59
N LEU A 32 -14.67 -2.92 -9.03
CA LEU A 32 -13.27 -3.18 -9.37
C LEU A 32 -13.15 -4.07 -10.61
N TYR A 33 -12.34 -3.63 -11.57
CA TYR A 33 -12.00 -4.38 -12.79
C TYR A 33 -10.56 -4.84 -12.71
N PRO A 34 -10.28 -6.17 -12.85
CA PRO A 34 -8.91 -6.67 -12.91
C PRO A 34 -8.13 -6.07 -14.09
N GLU A 35 -6.87 -5.74 -13.87
CA GLU A 35 -6.00 -5.16 -14.91
C GLU A 35 -5.29 -6.26 -15.70
N PRO A 36 -5.55 -6.38 -17.00
CA PRO A 36 -4.96 -7.47 -17.83
C PRO A 36 -3.45 -7.40 -17.92
N ALA A 37 -2.86 -6.21 -17.80
CA ALA A 37 -1.42 -5.99 -17.91
C ALA A 37 -0.59 -6.70 -16.82
N THR A 38 -1.22 -7.21 -15.76
CA THR A 38 -0.55 -7.88 -14.64
C THR A 38 -0.99 -9.33 -14.48
N GLN A 39 -1.75 -9.88 -15.43
CA GLN A 39 -2.29 -11.23 -15.36
C GLN A 39 -1.21 -12.32 -15.14
N ASP A 40 -0.03 -12.11 -15.67
CA ASP A 40 1.09 -13.06 -15.64
C ASP A 40 1.96 -12.96 -14.37
N VAL A 41 1.60 -12.09 -13.43
CA VAL A 41 2.19 -11.98 -12.09
C VAL A 41 1.16 -12.16 -10.97
N GLN A 42 -0.07 -12.56 -11.29
CA GLN A 42 -1.10 -12.86 -10.29
C GLN A 42 -0.67 -13.95 -9.31
N GLU A 43 0.11 -14.92 -9.80
CA GLU A 43 0.81 -15.89 -8.99
C GLU A 43 2.25 -16.01 -9.51
N PHE A 44 3.20 -16.01 -8.60
CA PHE A 44 4.60 -16.16 -8.95
C PHE A 44 5.39 -16.92 -7.88
N SER A 45 6.54 -17.47 -8.28
CA SER A 45 7.48 -18.09 -7.36
C SER A 45 8.92 -17.82 -7.79
N SER A 46 9.84 -17.88 -6.82
CA SER A 46 11.27 -17.90 -7.12
C SER A 46 11.65 -19.14 -7.92
N PRO A 47 12.76 -19.13 -8.67
CA PRO A 47 13.23 -20.29 -9.44
C PRO A 47 13.43 -21.55 -8.60
N ASP A 48 13.79 -21.42 -7.34
CA ASP A 48 13.99 -22.53 -6.39
C ASP A 48 12.72 -22.90 -5.60
N GLY A 49 11.59 -22.21 -5.84
CA GLY A 49 10.31 -22.42 -5.15
C GLY A 49 10.29 -22.02 -3.67
N ASN A 50 11.35 -21.39 -3.16
CA ASN A 50 11.45 -21.02 -1.75
C ASN A 50 10.69 -19.73 -1.40
N VAL A 51 10.38 -18.89 -2.38
CA VAL A 51 9.59 -17.68 -2.22
C VAL A 51 8.42 -17.72 -3.18
N LYS A 52 7.25 -17.38 -2.70
CA LYS A 52 6.00 -17.31 -3.47
C LYS A 52 5.33 -15.97 -3.26
N GLY A 53 4.40 -15.64 -4.11
CA GLY A 53 3.59 -14.46 -3.94
C GLY A 53 2.46 -14.36 -4.94
N SER A 54 1.63 -13.36 -4.73
CA SER A 54 0.62 -12.92 -5.68
C SER A 54 0.65 -11.41 -5.82
N LEU A 55 0.37 -10.90 -7.02
CA LEU A 55 0.20 -9.49 -7.27
C LEU A 55 -1.03 -9.30 -8.14
N ASN A 56 -2.10 -8.84 -7.53
CA ASN A 56 -3.37 -8.53 -8.18
C ASN A 56 -3.53 -7.03 -8.28
N THR A 57 -3.91 -6.54 -9.44
CA THR A 57 -4.15 -5.12 -9.67
C THR A 57 -5.52 -4.89 -10.26
N PHE A 58 -6.13 -3.78 -9.89
CA PHE A 58 -7.48 -3.42 -10.28
C PHE A 58 -7.56 -1.94 -10.60
N SER A 59 -8.60 -1.56 -11.34
CA SER A 59 -9.03 -0.17 -11.52
C SER A 59 -10.55 -0.05 -11.34
N ALA A 60 -11.03 1.17 -11.14
CA ALA A 60 -12.46 1.53 -11.09
C ALA A 60 -12.66 2.94 -11.67
N SER A 61 -13.90 3.45 -11.66
CA SER A 61 -14.20 4.82 -12.10
C SER A 61 -13.43 5.87 -11.29
N GLU A 62 -13.33 5.68 -9.97
CA GLU A 62 -12.65 6.59 -9.04
C GLU A 62 -11.21 6.14 -8.71
N ILE A 63 -10.85 4.87 -8.97
CA ILE A 63 -9.56 4.28 -8.66
C ILE A 63 -8.75 4.11 -9.95
N ASP A 64 -7.63 4.83 -10.05
CA ASP A 64 -6.72 4.65 -11.19
C ASP A 64 -5.93 3.35 -11.10
N TRP A 65 -5.45 2.99 -9.89
CA TRP A 65 -4.68 1.78 -9.67
C TRP A 65 -4.82 1.27 -8.24
N LEU A 66 -5.23 0.04 -8.07
CA LEU A 66 -5.22 -0.65 -6.80
C LEU A 66 -4.30 -1.86 -6.90
N VAL A 67 -3.45 -2.03 -5.90
CA VAL A 67 -2.56 -3.19 -5.77
C VAL A 67 -2.93 -3.95 -4.51
N HIS A 68 -3.17 -5.25 -4.64
CA HIS A 68 -3.30 -6.18 -3.54
C HIS A 68 -2.34 -7.34 -3.77
N SER A 69 -1.32 -7.46 -2.92
CA SER A 69 -0.21 -8.39 -3.15
C SER A 69 0.37 -8.93 -1.86
N TRP A 70 1.00 -10.08 -1.97
CA TRP A 70 1.87 -10.62 -0.93
C TRP A 70 3.11 -11.27 -1.55
N LEU A 71 4.16 -11.38 -0.74
CA LEU A 71 5.44 -12.00 -1.09
C LEU A 71 6.05 -12.62 0.17
N GLY A 72 6.49 -13.87 0.10
CA GLY A 72 7.20 -14.51 1.21
C GLY A 72 7.16 -16.03 1.18
N ASN A 73 7.47 -16.61 2.31
CA ASN A 73 7.30 -18.02 2.63
C ASN A 73 7.08 -18.16 4.14
N PRO A 74 5.85 -18.09 4.61
CA PRO A 74 5.57 -18.03 6.06
C PRO A 74 6.04 -19.26 6.83
N GLU A 75 6.12 -20.42 6.17
CA GLU A 75 6.61 -21.67 6.78
C GLU A 75 8.12 -21.70 7.01
N LYS A 76 8.89 -20.95 6.21
CA LYS A 76 10.35 -21.07 6.14
C LYS A 76 11.12 -19.76 6.25
N SER A 77 10.42 -18.63 6.29
CA SER A 77 11.07 -17.32 6.26
C SER A 77 10.48 -16.37 7.30
N ASN A 78 11.35 -15.58 7.92
CA ASN A 78 10.93 -14.45 8.75
C ASN A 78 10.44 -13.27 7.93
N PHE A 79 10.79 -13.22 6.64
CA PHE A 79 10.40 -12.13 5.75
C PHE A 79 9.15 -12.51 4.97
N ASN A 80 8.06 -11.85 5.31
CA ASN A 80 6.81 -11.90 4.56
C ASN A 80 6.25 -10.48 4.49
N THR A 81 5.75 -10.08 3.35
CA THR A 81 5.14 -8.76 3.17
C THR A 81 3.85 -8.86 2.39
N MET A 82 2.89 -8.02 2.74
CA MET A 82 1.63 -7.87 2.04
C MET A 82 1.27 -6.40 1.92
N ARG A 83 0.60 -6.07 0.83
CA ARG A 83 0.30 -4.69 0.46
C ARG A 83 -1.13 -4.56 -0.04
N LEU A 84 -1.80 -3.52 0.41
CA LEU A 84 -3.00 -2.98 -0.19
C LEU A 84 -2.79 -1.48 -0.39
N THR A 85 -2.68 -1.04 -1.63
CA THR A 85 -2.47 0.37 -1.95
C THR A 85 -3.46 0.82 -3.01
N THR A 86 -4.14 1.93 -2.75
CA THR A 86 -5.16 2.48 -3.64
C THR A 86 -4.77 3.86 -4.11
N TRP A 87 -4.57 4.01 -5.42
CA TRP A 87 -4.27 5.26 -6.10
C TRP A 87 -5.54 5.77 -6.77
N LEU A 88 -6.05 6.90 -6.31
CA LEU A 88 -7.28 7.51 -6.83
C LEU A 88 -7.07 8.17 -8.20
N GLY A 89 -8.14 8.26 -8.97
CA GLY A 89 -8.20 9.03 -10.20
C GLY A 89 -8.14 10.55 -9.96
N SER A 90 -8.04 11.32 -11.04
CA SER A 90 -7.78 12.78 -10.99
C SER A 90 -9.00 13.66 -10.76
N HIS A 91 -10.18 13.08 -10.59
CA HIS A 91 -11.41 13.84 -10.39
C HIS A 91 -11.64 14.28 -8.93
N MET A 92 -10.80 13.85 -8.00
CA MET A 92 -10.81 14.25 -6.60
C MET A 92 -9.39 14.44 -6.06
N ARG A 93 -9.23 15.19 -4.95
CA ARG A 93 -7.93 15.45 -4.29
C ARG A 93 -7.73 14.69 -2.98
N VAL A 94 -8.63 13.77 -2.64
CA VAL A 94 -8.49 12.90 -1.46
C VAL A 94 -7.12 12.19 -1.51
N PRO A 95 -6.36 12.09 -0.42
CA PRO A 95 -5.10 11.37 -0.38
C PRO A 95 -5.22 9.93 -0.88
N HIS A 96 -4.15 9.38 -1.45
CA HIS A 96 -4.11 7.95 -1.74
C HIS A 96 -3.99 7.15 -0.44
N LEU A 97 -4.38 5.87 -0.45
CA LEU A 97 -4.36 5.02 0.72
C LEU A 97 -3.33 3.91 0.57
N ALA A 98 -2.50 3.70 1.58
CA ALA A 98 -1.48 2.66 1.58
C ALA A 98 -1.46 1.87 2.89
N PHE A 99 -1.47 0.54 2.75
CA PHE A 99 -1.19 -0.42 3.80
C PHE A 99 -0.08 -1.36 3.35
N GLU A 100 0.95 -1.50 4.16
CA GLU A 100 1.98 -2.52 4.01
C GLU A 100 2.19 -3.18 5.37
N LEU A 101 1.90 -4.47 5.43
CA LEU A 101 1.98 -5.29 6.63
C LEU A 101 2.98 -6.42 6.37
N GLY A 102 3.60 -6.94 7.42
CA GLY A 102 4.45 -8.10 7.22
C GLY A 102 5.26 -8.48 8.45
N THR A 103 6.18 -9.41 8.25
CA THR A 103 7.10 -9.90 9.27
C THR A 103 8.54 -9.77 8.82
N VAL A 104 9.41 -9.26 9.71
CA VAL A 104 10.87 -9.29 9.60
C VAL A 104 11.40 -9.50 11.02
N GLN A 105 11.42 -10.73 11.50
CA GLN A 105 11.58 -11.13 12.91
C GLN A 105 10.35 -10.79 13.77
N ASN A 106 9.89 -9.55 13.76
CA ASN A 106 8.66 -9.05 14.36
C ASN A 106 7.68 -8.62 13.28
N ILE A 107 6.43 -8.33 13.68
CA ILE A 107 5.50 -7.65 12.78
C ILE A 107 6.06 -6.27 12.48
N PHE A 108 5.96 -5.85 11.22
CA PHE A 108 6.04 -4.45 10.83
C PHE A 108 4.73 -4.03 10.15
N PHE A 109 4.38 -2.76 10.29
CA PHE A 109 3.31 -2.17 9.52
C PHE A 109 3.63 -0.74 9.12
N TYR A 110 3.21 -0.40 7.93
CA TYR A 110 3.14 0.95 7.40
C TYR A 110 1.72 1.20 6.95
N MET A 111 1.11 2.26 7.45
CA MET A 111 -0.23 2.71 7.07
C MET A 111 -0.21 4.21 6.88
N ASP A 112 -0.73 4.68 5.74
CA ASP A 112 -0.62 6.09 5.41
C ASP A 112 -1.71 6.58 4.45
N TYR A 113 -1.98 7.87 4.52
CA TYR A 113 -2.69 8.66 3.52
C TYR A 113 -1.66 9.44 2.72
N ILE A 114 -1.25 8.91 1.56
CA ILE A 114 -0.19 9.50 0.74
C ILE A 114 -0.66 10.85 0.17
N PRO A 115 0.05 11.96 0.45
CA PRO A 115 -0.39 13.30 0.07
C PRO A 115 -0.46 13.48 -1.45
N ARG A 116 -1.51 14.16 -1.92
CA ARG A 116 -1.69 14.58 -3.31
C ARG A 116 -1.50 16.08 -3.51
N ALA A 117 -1.18 16.80 -2.46
CA ALA A 117 -0.86 18.23 -2.44
C ALA A 117 0.50 18.46 -1.79
N ASP A 118 1.06 19.63 -1.99
CA ASP A 118 2.21 20.10 -1.22
C ASP A 118 1.71 20.66 0.12
N LEU A 119 1.81 19.88 1.17
CA LEU A 119 1.31 20.21 2.51
C LEU A 119 2.05 21.40 3.17
N LEU A 120 3.17 21.86 2.61
CA LEU A 120 3.84 23.08 3.08
C LEU A 120 3.12 24.34 2.61
N THR A 121 2.39 24.27 1.50
CA THR A 121 1.72 25.42 0.86
C THR A 121 0.20 25.26 0.80
N ASP A 122 -0.30 24.02 0.86
CA ASP A 122 -1.72 23.70 0.90
C ASP A 122 -2.14 23.29 2.33
N LEU A 123 -2.36 24.31 3.16
CA LEU A 123 -2.77 24.14 4.55
C LEU A 123 -4.21 23.64 4.66
N GLU A 124 -5.07 23.90 3.68
CA GLU A 124 -6.44 23.38 3.66
C GLU A 124 -6.43 21.84 3.59
N SER A 125 -5.62 21.26 2.73
CA SER A 125 -5.42 19.80 2.67
C SER A 125 -4.80 19.25 3.97
N LEU A 126 -3.87 19.97 4.59
CA LEU A 126 -3.27 19.57 5.86
C LEU A 126 -4.31 19.55 6.98
N ASP A 127 -5.09 20.61 7.12
CA ASP A 127 -6.11 20.76 8.16
C ASP A 127 -7.28 19.77 7.96
N ARG A 128 -7.64 19.48 6.72
CA ARG A 128 -8.76 18.57 6.40
C ARG A 128 -8.42 17.11 6.63
N TYR A 129 -7.24 16.65 6.17
CA TYR A 129 -6.92 15.22 6.09
C TYR A 129 -5.94 14.72 7.16
N TYR A 130 -5.11 15.60 7.74
CA TYR A 130 -4.01 15.16 8.59
C TYR A 130 -4.10 15.70 10.03
N GLU A 131 -4.42 16.96 10.22
CA GLU A 131 -4.53 17.57 11.55
C GLU A 131 -5.50 16.80 12.47
N PRO A 132 -6.70 16.37 12.02
CA PRO A 132 -7.63 15.62 12.87
C PRO A 132 -7.08 14.29 13.38
N LEU A 133 -6.03 13.75 12.76
CA LEU A 133 -5.40 12.49 13.09
C LEU A 133 -4.14 12.62 13.93
N ASN A 134 -3.67 13.85 14.14
CA ASN A 134 -2.44 14.11 14.86
C ASN A 134 -2.47 13.55 16.29
N GLN A 135 -3.61 13.64 16.99
CA GLN A 135 -3.73 13.09 18.34
C GLN A 135 -3.62 11.56 18.34
N THR A 136 -4.21 10.88 17.36
CA THR A 136 -4.08 9.41 17.19
C THR A 136 -2.61 9.04 16.93
N PHE A 137 -1.94 9.77 16.04
CA PHE A 137 -0.52 9.58 15.75
C PHE A 137 0.35 9.71 17.02
N LEU A 138 0.16 10.76 17.80
CA LEU A 138 0.90 10.98 19.06
C LEU A 138 0.61 9.90 20.10
N THR A 139 -0.63 9.41 20.19
CA THR A 139 -1.02 8.33 21.09
C THR A 139 -0.30 7.02 20.72
N LEU A 140 -0.26 6.68 19.43
CA LEU A 140 0.43 5.48 18.95
C LEU A 140 1.96 5.61 19.09
N GLN A 141 2.50 6.81 18.92
CA GLN A 141 3.92 7.07 19.14
C GLN A 141 4.34 6.84 20.60
N ALA A 142 3.42 7.04 21.55
CA ALA A 142 3.65 6.83 22.97
C ALA A 142 3.30 5.40 23.44
N ASP A 143 2.73 4.55 22.58
CA ASP A 143 2.33 3.17 22.95
C ASP A 143 3.57 2.28 23.15
N PRO A 144 3.80 1.75 24.37
CA PRO A 144 4.98 0.93 24.65
C PRO A 144 5.02 -0.41 23.90
N ARG A 145 3.93 -0.85 23.28
CA ARG A 145 3.88 -2.06 22.45
C ARG A 145 4.49 -1.83 21.08
N LEU A 146 4.59 -0.56 20.64
CA LEU A 146 5.02 -0.14 19.31
C LEU A 146 6.42 0.46 19.37
N SER A 147 7.24 0.12 18.38
CA SER A 147 8.55 0.75 18.15
C SER A 147 8.53 1.40 16.78
N SER A 148 8.59 2.72 16.74
CA SER A 148 8.65 3.44 15.46
C SER A 148 9.96 3.10 14.72
N PHE A 149 9.88 2.96 13.41
CA PHE A 149 11.06 2.87 12.59
C PHE A 149 11.02 3.91 11.46
N THR A 150 12.20 4.36 11.07
CA THR A 150 12.36 5.31 9.98
C THR A 150 13.13 4.64 8.85
N SER A 151 12.57 4.62 7.65
CA SER A 151 13.28 4.09 6.48
C SER A 151 14.61 4.83 6.26
N LYS A 152 15.67 4.09 5.97
CA LYS A 152 16.95 4.68 5.56
C LYS A 152 16.90 5.30 4.16
N SER A 153 15.90 4.96 3.35
CA SER A 153 15.70 5.53 2.03
C SER A 153 15.09 6.92 2.12
N LEU A 154 15.78 7.92 1.57
CA LEU A 154 15.24 9.28 1.43
C LEU A 154 13.95 9.27 0.61
N TYR A 155 13.90 8.48 -0.46
CA TYR A 155 12.73 8.41 -1.34
C TYR A 155 11.50 7.89 -0.60
N VAL A 156 11.63 6.84 0.22
CA VAL A 156 10.52 6.33 1.03
C VAL A 156 10.02 7.39 2.01
N ARG A 157 10.93 8.05 2.74
CA ARG A 157 10.55 9.10 3.70
C ARG A 157 9.84 10.28 3.05
N GLN A 158 10.17 10.59 1.81
CA GLN A 158 9.56 11.71 1.08
C GLN A 158 8.10 11.48 0.70
N PHE A 159 7.68 10.22 0.57
CA PHE A 159 6.27 9.89 0.25
C PHE A 159 5.38 9.86 1.48
N GLN A 160 5.97 9.70 2.66
CA GLN A 160 5.23 9.57 3.90
C GLN A 160 4.56 10.90 4.29
N SER A 161 3.31 10.79 4.73
CA SER A 161 2.63 11.92 5.33
C SER A 161 3.22 12.27 6.71
N PRO A 162 2.93 13.45 7.26
CA PRO A 162 3.35 13.83 8.62
C PRO A 162 2.83 12.88 9.71
N ILE A 163 1.75 12.15 9.44
CA ILE A 163 1.09 11.25 10.38
C ILE A 163 1.21 9.78 9.98
N SER A 164 2.17 9.44 9.11
CA SER A 164 2.37 8.06 8.67
C SER A 164 2.66 7.14 9.85
N LEU A 165 1.94 6.02 9.94
CA LEU A 165 2.14 4.99 10.95
C LEU A 165 3.17 4.00 10.44
N CYS A 166 4.36 4.02 11.04
CA CYS A 166 5.49 3.20 10.62
C CYS A 166 6.12 2.54 11.86
N TYR A 167 5.70 1.32 12.18
CA TYR A 167 6.02 0.66 13.44
C TYR A 167 6.41 -0.81 13.28
N THR A 168 7.14 -1.30 14.27
CA THR A 168 7.34 -2.72 14.54
C THR A 168 6.77 -3.07 15.90
N CYS A 169 6.27 -4.30 16.04
CA CYS A 169 5.75 -4.82 17.31
C CYS A 169 5.88 -6.34 17.40
N CYS A 170 5.85 -6.88 18.61
CA CYS A 170 5.75 -8.33 18.81
C CYS A 170 4.41 -8.84 18.29
N ALA A 171 4.40 -10.08 17.77
CA ALA A 171 3.18 -10.75 17.34
C ALA A 171 2.42 -11.28 18.56
N THR A 172 1.49 -10.50 19.06
CA THR A 172 0.55 -10.87 20.14
C THR A 172 -0.88 -10.63 19.66
N GLU A 173 -1.86 -11.27 20.29
CA GLU A 173 -3.27 -11.03 19.99
C GLU A 173 -3.62 -9.53 20.07
N ASP A 174 -3.20 -8.86 21.16
CA ASP A 174 -3.43 -7.42 21.37
C ASP A 174 -2.84 -6.53 20.26
N THR A 175 -1.66 -6.87 19.71
CA THR A 175 -1.03 -6.07 18.67
C THR A 175 -1.63 -6.34 17.28
N LEU A 176 -2.06 -7.57 17.03
CA LEU A 176 -2.78 -7.94 15.80
C LEU A 176 -4.18 -7.29 15.77
N ASP A 177 -4.89 -7.29 16.90
CA ASP A 177 -6.17 -6.59 17.04
C ASP A 177 -6.00 -5.08 16.87
N LEU A 178 -4.97 -4.49 17.48
CA LEU A 178 -4.66 -3.06 17.29
C LEU A 178 -4.44 -2.73 15.80
N ILE A 179 -3.63 -3.53 15.09
CA ILE A 179 -3.36 -3.35 13.65
C ILE A 179 -4.65 -3.43 12.85
N ARG A 180 -5.51 -4.43 13.13
CA ARG A 180 -6.81 -4.61 12.48
C ARG A 180 -7.72 -3.40 12.69
N ILE A 181 -7.88 -2.96 13.95
CA ILE A 181 -8.71 -1.80 14.29
C ILE A 181 -8.23 -0.56 13.56
N LEU A 182 -6.93 -0.25 13.63
CA LEU A 182 -6.34 0.91 12.96
C LEU A 182 -6.56 0.87 11.45
N ALA A 183 -6.33 -0.28 10.82
CA ALA A 183 -6.48 -0.45 9.38
C ALA A 183 -7.94 -0.22 8.94
N HIS A 184 -8.91 -0.77 9.68
CA HIS A 184 -10.32 -0.57 9.38
C HIS A 184 -10.77 0.87 9.61
N GLU A 185 -10.38 1.51 10.72
CA GLU A 185 -10.70 2.91 10.99
C GLU A 185 -10.12 3.85 9.92
N MET A 186 -8.89 3.57 9.46
CA MET A 186 -8.27 4.34 8.39
C MET A 186 -9.01 4.18 7.06
N LEU A 187 -9.39 2.96 6.70
CA LEU A 187 -10.16 2.72 5.48
C LEU A 187 -11.54 3.37 5.56
N ASP A 188 -12.28 3.21 6.67
CA ASP A 188 -13.64 3.76 6.83
C ASP A 188 -13.62 5.30 6.73
N ARG A 189 -12.62 5.96 7.32
CA ARG A 189 -12.40 7.39 7.18
C ARG A 189 -12.07 7.80 5.74
N TRP A 190 -11.20 7.05 5.07
CA TRP A 190 -10.84 7.32 3.69
C TRP A 190 -12.04 7.18 2.76
N LEU A 191 -12.89 6.18 2.94
CA LEU A 191 -14.15 6.01 2.20
C LEU A 191 -15.09 7.21 2.42
N THR A 192 -15.20 7.70 3.65
CA THR A 192 -15.98 8.91 3.94
C THR A 192 -15.45 10.11 3.17
N TRP A 193 -14.12 10.32 3.14
CA TRP A 193 -13.52 11.42 2.37
C TRP A 193 -13.74 11.30 0.87
N VAL A 194 -13.74 10.08 0.35
CA VAL A 194 -14.05 9.83 -1.08
C VAL A 194 -15.50 10.17 -1.39
N ASP A 195 -16.44 9.80 -0.51
CA ASP A 195 -17.87 10.10 -0.69
C ASP A 195 -18.19 11.59 -0.58
N GLU A 196 -17.42 12.33 0.20
CA GLU A 196 -17.55 13.78 0.42
C GLU A 196 -16.64 14.62 -0.50
N ALA A 197 -15.94 13.97 -1.43
CA ALA A 197 -14.92 14.64 -2.24
C ALA A 197 -15.53 15.64 -3.22
N GLU A 198 -14.93 16.82 -3.27
CA GLU A 198 -15.22 17.79 -4.32
C GLU A 198 -14.52 17.45 -5.63
N ALA A 199 -15.19 17.74 -6.74
CA ALA A 199 -14.64 17.46 -8.06
C ALA A 199 -13.49 18.42 -8.39
N VAL A 200 -12.36 17.86 -8.84
CA VAL A 200 -11.23 18.64 -9.37
C VAL A 200 -11.63 19.27 -10.71
N PRO A 201 -11.38 20.59 -10.91
CA PRO A 201 -11.56 21.25 -12.20
C PRO A 201 -10.88 20.50 -13.36
N GLU A 202 -11.53 20.46 -14.50
CA GLU A 202 -11.05 19.64 -15.65
C GLU A 202 -9.65 20.04 -16.12
N ASP A 203 -9.35 21.34 -16.12
CA ASP A 203 -8.06 21.90 -16.51
C ASP A 203 -6.90 21.56 -15.55
N GLU A 204 -7.20 21.19 -14.29
CA GLU A 204 -6.19 20.79 -13.30
C GLU A 204 -5.93 19.27 -13.30
N ARG A 205 -6.83 18.46 -13.87
CA ARG A 205 -6.76 16.98 -13.80
C ARG A 205 -5.53 16.41 -14.47
N ALA A 206 -5.08 16.98 -15.59
CA ALA A 206 -3.91 16.48 -16.32
C ALA A 206 -2.63 16.57 -15.48
N ALA A 207 -2.41 17.69 -14.80
CA ALA A 207 -1.26 17.87 -13.90
C ALA A 207 -1.31 16.92 -12.69
N LEU A 208 -2.51 16.67 -12.15
CA LEU A 208 -2.69 15.72 -11.05
C LEU A 208 -2.38 14.27 -11.48
N VAL A 209 -2.82 13.85 -12.68
CA VAL A 209 -2.49 12.53 -13.25
C VAL A 209 -0.98 12.36 -13.39
N GLU A 210 -0.30 13.35 -13.96
CA GLU A 210 1.15 13.30 -14.17
C GLU A 210 1.91 13.20 -12.84
N ARG A 211 1.52 14.02 -11.86
CA ARG A 211 2.09 13.98 -10.51
C ARG A 211 1.89 12.62 -9.85
N ASP A 212 0.67 12.10 -9.84
CA ASP A 212 0.34 10.85 -9.15
C ASP A 212 1.04 9.65 -9.79
N LEU A 213 1.11 9.61 -11.13
CA LEU A 213 1.87 8.58 -11.83
C LEU A 213 3.36 8.67 -11.52
N PHE A 214 3.93 9.89 -11.48
CA PHE A 214 5.33 10.09 -11.10
C PHE A 214 5.60 9.61 -9.68
N VAL A 215 4.75 9.94 -8.72
CA VAL A 215 4.87 9.50 -7.31
C VAL A 215 4.77 7.98 -7.21
N ARG A 216 3.74 7.37 -7.81
CA ARG A 216 3.53 5.92 -7.83
C ARG A 216 4.71 5.18 -8.45
N ARG A 217 5.19 5.64 -9.60
CA ARG A 217 6.34 5.05 -10.26
C ARG A 217 7.61 5.17 -9.43
N THR A 218 7.89 6.37 -8.92
CA THR A 218 9.10 6.62 -8.14
C THR A 218 9.10 5.83 -6.84
N SER A 219 7.95 5.69 -6.16
CA SER A 219 7.83 4.86 -4.95
C SER A 219 8.17 3.40 -5.23
N ALA A 220 7.66 2.83 -6.33
CA ALA A 220 7.94 1.45 -6.71
C ALA A 220 9.40 1.24 -7.16
N GLU A 221 9.91 2.09 -8.05
CA GLU A 221 11.26 1.94 -8.62
C GLU A 221 12.39 2.27 -7.62
N ARG A 222 12.14 3.11 -6.62
CA ARG A 222 13.13 3.53 -5.61
C ARG A 222 12.97 2.83 -4.26
N ASP A 223 12.08 1.84 -4.18
CA ASP A 223 11.92 1.03 -2.98
C ASP A 223 13.24 0.27 -2.68
N PRO A 224 13.83 0.44 -1.47
CA PRO A 224 15.04 -0.28 -1.10
C PRO A 224 14.81 -1.80 -1.02
N GLY A 225 13.58 -2.25 -0.82
CA GLY A 225 13.16 -3.66 -0.84
C GLY A 225 13.43 -4.36 -2.18
N ASN A 226 13.53 -3.61 -3.29
CA ASN A 226 13.83 -4.18 -4.60
C ASN A 226 15.18 -4.93 -4.64
N LYS A 227 16.16 -4.50 -3.85
CA LYS A 227 17.46 -5.20 -3.75
C LYS A 227 17.31 -6.58 -3.12
N LEU A 228 16.45 -6.70 -2.10
CA LEU A 228 16.13 -7.98 -1.48
C LEU A 228 15.29 -8.84 -2.44
N ALA A 229 14.31 -8.26 -3.10
CA ALA A 229 13.50 -8.95 -4.11
C ALA A 229 14.37 -9.54 -5.25
N VAL A 230 15.37 -8.80 -5.75
CA VAL A 230 16.32 -9.32 -6.75
C VAL A 230 17.10 -10.53 -6.23
N GLN A 231 17.51 -10.53 -4.96
CA GLN A 231 18.21 -11.66 -4.35
C GLN A 231 17.32 -12.91 -4.24
N MET A 232 16.03 -12.72 -3.94
CA MET A 232 15.06 -13.79 -3.74
C MET A 232 14.46 -14.33 -5.05
N LEU A 233 14.13 -13.43 -5.97
CA LEU A 233 13.34 -13.73 -7.17
C LEU A 233 14.12 -13.65 -8.48
N GLY A 234 15.31 -13.06 -8.44
CA GLY A 234 16.09 -12.71 -9.62
C GLY A 234 15.62 -11.40 -10.27
N THR A 235 16.51 -10.83 -11.11
CA THR A 235 16.29 -9.50 -11.71
C THR A 235 15.04 -9.46 -12.58
N GLN A 236 14.86 -10.43 -13.47
CA GLN A 236 13.77 -10.42 -14.45
C GLN A 236 12.37 -10.40 -13.81
N LEU A 237 12.14 -11.26 -12.80
CA LEU A 237 10.85 -11.30 -12.12
C LEU A 237 10.66 -10.05 -11.25
N THR A 238 11.70 -9.58 -10.57
CA THR A 238 11.64 -8.35 -9.78
C THR A 238 11.28 -7.14 -10.64
N ASP A 239 11.95 -6.95 -11.77
CA ASP A 239 11.65 -5.83 -12.69
C ASP A 239 10.19 -5.87 -13.17
N LYS A 240 9.68 -7.05 -13.45
CA LYS A 240 8.28 -7.24 -13.86
C LYS A 240 7.31 -6.88 -12.72
N LEU A 241 7.58 -7.35 -11.50
CA LEU A 241 6.76 -7.02 -10.33
C LEU A 241 6.81 -5.51 -10.03
N VAL A 242 7.98 -4.88 -10.08
CA VAL A 242 8.11 -3.43 -9.89
C VAL A 242 7.30 -2.67 -10.93
N ARG A 243 7.32 -3.06 -12.21
CA ARG A 243 6.49 -2.46 -13.26
C ARG A 243 5.00 -2.65 -13.00
N ALA A 244 4.59 -3.83 -12.54
CA ALA A 244 3.20 -4.12 -12.18
C ALA A 244 2.72 -3.27 -11.00
N LEU A 245 3.56 -2.99 -9.99
CA LEU A 245 3.21 -2.13 -8.85
C LEU A 245 2.77 -0.73 -9.26
N TRP A 246 3.34 -0.17 -10.33
CA TRP A 246 2.98 1.18 -10.77
C TRP A 246 2.19 1.23 -12.09
N GLY A 247 1.87 0.09 -12.69
CA GLY A 247 1.11 0.02 -13.94
C GLY A 247 1.95 0.34 -15.19
N GLY A 248 3.26 0.01 -15.18
CA GLY A 248 4.20 0.35 -16.24
C GLY A 248 3.94 -0.34 -17.59
N ASP A 249 3.20 -1.43 -17.58
CA ASP A 249 2.82 -2.21 -18.77
C ASP A 249 1.36 -1.98 -19.18
N ARG A 250 0.66 -1.06 -18.49
CA ARG A 250 -0.71 -0.69 -18.83
C ARG A 250 -0.76 -0.02 -20.20
N ALA A 251 -1.63 -0.50 -21.07
CA ALA A 251 -1.90 0.18 -22.33
C ALA A 251 -2.41 1.62 -22.08
N PRO A 252 -1.98 2.63 -22.87
CA PRO A 252 -2.51 3.98 -22.74
C PRO A 252 -4.05 3.93 -22.82
N ARG A 253 -4.74 4.54 -21.85
CA ARG A 253 -6.19 4.71 -21.94
C ARG A 253 -6.47 5.62 -23.15
N THR A 254 -6.89 5.03 -24.24
CA THR A 254 -7.40 5.80 -25.37
C THR A 254 -8.69 6.46 -24.91
N GLY A 255 -8.68 7.78 -24.79
CA GLY A 255 -9.81 8.57 -24.29
C GLY A 255 -11.03 8.52 -25.21
N LYS A 256 -11.64 7.32 -25.29
CA LYS A 256 -12.94 7.05 -25.92
C LYS A 256 -13.49 5.76 -25.31
N ALA A 257 -14.12 5.89 -24.18
CA ALA A 257 -15.17 5.03 -23.64
C ALA A 257 -15.39 5.50 -22.20
N ASP A 258 -16.43 6.18 -21.99
CA ASP A 258 -17.67 5.78 -21.42
C ASP A 258 -18.61 6.99 -21.42
N ARG A 259 -19.22 7.19 -22.58
CA ARG A 259 -20.51 7.87 -22.67
C ARG A 259 -21.50 6.81 -23.14
N THR A 260 -22.00 6.01 -22.24
CA THR A 260 -23.30 5.34 -22.39
C THR A 260 -23.93 5.18 -21.02
#